data_29116d50139d5ddec1e2ba7e5bcbfb48
#
_entry.id   29116d50139d5ddec1e2ba7e5bcbfb48
#
_cell.length_a   1.000
_cell.length_b   1.000
_cell.length_c   1.000
_cell.angle_alpha   90.00
_cell.angle_beta   90.00
_cell.angle_gamma   90.00
#
_symmetry.space_group_name_H-M   'P 1'
#
loop_
_entity.id
_entity.type
_entity.pdbx_description
1 polymer ?
#
loop_
_entity_poly.entity_id
_entity_poly.type
_entity_poly.pdbx_seq_one_letter_code
_entity_poly.pdbx_strand_id
1 'polypeptide(L)'
;MNAVIYARYSSDNQREESIEGQLRECKEYADQNGITVVRTYIDRALSAKTDSRPQFQQMIHDSATHTFEAVLVWKLDRFSRNRYDSAHYKRILKNNRVHVVSVTEPISNTPEGIMLESLLEGMAEYYSAELAEKVSRGHKENALKAKFNGGPVPLGYRIDSEHHYQIDPATAPVVQEAFQRYAAGES
;
A
#
# COMPACT_ATOMS: atom_id res chain seq x y z
N MET A 1 -10.41 21.13 -19.61
CA MET A 1 -9.63 19.87 -19.55
C MET A 1 -10.44 18.86 -18.73
N ASN A 2 -10.65 17.67 -19.28
CA ASN A 2 -11.31 16.59 -18.55
C ASN A 2 -10.29 15.77 -17.77
N ALA A 3 -10.62 15.41 -16.53
CA ALA A 3 -9.77 14.58 -15.70
C ALA A 3 -10.58 13.49 -14.98
N VAL A 4 -9.85 12.47 -14.53
CA VAL A 4 -10.38 11.46 -13.61
C VAL A 4 -9.61 11.53 -12.30
N ILE A 5 -10.25 11.11 -11.21
CA ILE A 5 -9.57 10.97 -9.90
C ILE A 5 -9.29 9.50 -9.66
N TYR A 6 -8.08 9.20 -9.20
CA TYR A 6 -7.73 7.90 -8.66
C TYR A 6 -7.38 8.02 -7.18
N ALA A 7 -8.02 7.19 -6.35
CA ALA A 7 -7.78 7.13 -4.92
C ALA A 7 -7.64 5.67 -4.45
N ARG A 8 -6.76 5.44 -3.47
CA ARG A 8 -6.59 4.11 -2.86
C ARG A 8 -6.27 4.17 -1.39
N TYR A 9 -6.61 3.13 -0.64
CA TYR A 9 -6.09 2.93 0.70
C TYR A 9 -4.60 2.59 0.65
N SER A 10 -3.84 3.12 1.62
CA SER A 10 -2.56 2.59 2.00
C SER A 10 -2.79 1.44 3.00
N SER A 11 -2.11 0.30 2.84
CA SER A 11 -2.22 -0.86 3.73
C SER A 11 -1.59 -0.64 5.11
N ASP A 12 -0.83 0.43 5.28
CA ASP A 12 -0.17 0.78 6.53
C ASP A 12 -1.04 1.78 7.29
N ASN A 13 -1.60 1.33 8.36
CA ASN A 13 -2.16 1.91 9.60
C ASN A 13 -2.17 3.46 9.76
N GLN A 14 -2.21 4.23 8.69
CA GLN A 14 -2.26 5.69 8.72
C GLN A 14 -3.71 6.16 8.70
N ARG A 15 -4.20 6.48 9.90
CA ARG A 15 -5.53 7.05 10.19
C ARG A 15 -5.79 8.42 9.55
N GLU A 16 -4.81 9.00 8.86
CA GLU A 16 -4.88 10.42 8.48
C GLU A 16 -5.45 10.70 7.09
N GLU A 17 -5.62 9.67 6.23
CA GLU A 17 -5.97 9.93 4.83
C GLU A 17 -7.06 8.99 4.32
N SER A 18 -8.28 9.25 4.78
CA SER A 18 -9.44 8.56 4.23
C SER A 18 -9.56 8.80 2.72
N ILE A 19 -10.13 7.85 1.98
CA ILE A 19 -10.46 8.04 0.56
C ILE A 19 -11.28 9.33 0.36
N GLU A 20 -12.16 9.65 1.30
CA GLU A 20 -12.98 10.86 1.26
C GLU A 20 -12.14 12.14 1.32
N GLY A 21 -11.09 12.16 2.16
CA GLY A 21 -10.13 13.26 2.20
C GLY A 21 -9.38 13.42 0.87
N GLN A 22 -8.85 12.32 0.33
CA GLN A 22 -8.18 12.34 -0.98
C GLN A 22 -9.09 12.86 -2.08
N LEU A 23 -10.33 12.38 -2.12
CA LEU A 23 -11.32 12.82 -3.12
C LEU A 23 -11.69 14.28 -2.97
N ARG A 24 -11.84 14.77 -1.73
CA ARG A 24 -12.16 16.17 -1.45
C ARG A 24 -11.06 17.07 -1.99
N GLU A 25 -9.81 16.83 -1.61
CA GLU A 25 -8.67 17.65 -2.05
C GLU A 25 -8.48 17.61 -3.58
N CYS A 26 -8.66 16.43 -4.21
CA CYS A 26 -8.60 16.32 -5.66
C CYS A 26 -9.72 17.12 -6.36
N LYS A 27 -10.92 17.14 -5.79
CA LYS A 27 -12.05 17.94 -6.35
C LYS A 27 -11.82 19.44 -6.15
N GLU A 28 -11.37 19.84 -4.97
CA GLU A 28 -11.05 21.25 -4.69
C GLU A 28 -9.96 21.76 -5.65
N TYR A 29 -8.92 20.94 -5.90
CA TYR A 29 -7.89 21.26 -6.89
C TYR A 29 -8.47 21.37 -8.30
N ALA A 30 -9.36 20.45 -8.70
CA ALA A 30 -9.99 20.47 -10.00
C ALA A 30 -10.82 21.74 -10.20
N ASP A 31 -11.64 22.11 -9.21
CA ASP A 31 -12.48 23.30 -9.22
C ASP A 31 -11.63 24.59 -9.32
N GLN A 32 -10.56 24.69 -8.55
CA GLN A 32 -9.64 25.84 -8.56
C GLN A 32 -8.91 26.01 -9.90
N ASN A 33 -8.69 24.91 -10.63
CA ASN A 33 -7.95 24.91 -11.91
C ASN A 33 -8.88 24.80 -13.15
N GLY A 34 -10.21 24.87 -12.98
CA GLY A 34 -11.15 24.75 -14.10
C GLY A 34 -11.11 23.39 -14.79
N ILE A 35 -10.86 22.32 -14.03
CA ILE A 35 -10.78 20.95 -14.53
C ILE A 35 -12.12 20.25 -14.26
N THR A 36 -12.67 19.59 -15.30
CA THR A 36 -13.90 18.83 -15.16
C THR A 36 -13.57 17.38 -14.79
N VAL A 37 -14.00 16.93 -13.61
CA VAL A 37 -13.86 15.54 -13.17
C VAL A 37 -14.97 14.70 -13.79
N VAL A 38 -14.63 13.83 -14.75
CA VAL A 38 -15.59 13.00 -15.48
C VAL A 38 -15.84 11.64 -14.83
N ARG A 39 -14.88 11.11 -14.06
CA ARG A 39 -14.99 9.83 -13.37
C ARG A 39 -14.03 9.73 -12.18
N THR A 40 -14.36 8.84 -11.24
CA THR A 40 -13.53 8.52 -10.08
C THR A 40 -13.30 7.00 -10.02
N TYR A 41 -12.05 6.59 -9.82
CA TYR A 41 -11.65 5.20 -9.65
C TYR A 41 -11.10 5.01 -8.25
N ILE A 42 -11.61 4.01 -7.53
CA ILE A 42 -11.26 3.79 -6.12
C ILE A 42 -10.90 2.33 -5.89
N ASP A 43 -9.67 2.08 -5.47
CA ASP A 43 -9.23 0.77 -5.00
C ASP A 43 -9.19 0.74 -3.48
N ARG A 44 -10.08 -0.07 -2.89
CA ARG A 44 -10.09 -0.36 -1.46
C ARG A 44 -9.28 -1.63 -1.22
N ALA A 45 -8.22 -1.55 -0.41
CA ALA A 45 -7.41 -2.71 -0.08
C ALA A 45 -8.26 -3.78 0.62
N LEU A 46 -8.48 -4.91 -0.04
CA LEU A 46 -9.22 -6.05 0.53
C LEU A 46 -8.32 -6.97 1.35
N SER A 47 -7.00 -6.94 1.17
CA SER A 47 -6.02 -7.64 2.02
C SER A 47 -4.59 -7.13 1.78
N ALA A 48 -3.71 -7.24 2.78
CA ALA A 48 -2.29 -6.91 2.67
C ALA A 48 -1.51 -7.83 1.68
N LYS A 49 -2.11 -8.96 1.25
CA LYS A 49 -1.46 -9.98 0.43
C LYS A 49 -1.69 -9.86 -1.08
N THR A 50 -2.70 -9.12 -1.53
CA THR A 50 -3.02 -9.00 -2.96
C THR A 50 -2.97 -7.54 -3.38
N ASP A 51 -2.01 -7.20 -4.24
CA ASP A 51 -1.91 -5.90 -4.90
C ASP A 51 -2.85 -5.81 -6.11
N SER A 52 -4.04 -6.36 -5.95
CA SER A 52 -5.07 -6.23 -6.99
C SER A 52 -5.63 -4.80 -6.96
N ARG A 53 -5.36 -4.05 -8.03
CA ARG A 53 -5.88 -2.70 -8.25
C ARG A 53 -6.81 -2.69 -9.47
N PRO A 54 -7.98 -3.32 -9.39
CA PRO A 54 -8.87 -3.48 -10.54
C PRO A 54 -9.34 -2.14 -11.10
N GLN A 55 -9.59 -1.15 -10.24
CA GLN A 55 -10.00 0.18 -10.68
C GLN A 55 -8.84 0.96 -11.32
N PHE A 56 -7.62 0.78 -10.82
CA PHE A 56 -6.44 1.32 -11.48
C PHE A 56 -6.24 0.73 -12.88
N GLN A 57 -6.33 -0.60 -13.02
CA GLN A 57 -6.22 -1.25 -14.32
C GLN A 57 -7.33 -0.81 -15.28
N GLN A 58 -8.56 -0.65 -14.77
CA GLN A 58 -9.67 -0.12 -15.54
C GLN A 58 -9.39 1.32 -16.00
N MET A 59 -8.87 2.18 -15.14
CA MET A 59 -8.48 3.55 -15.47
C MET A 59 -7.42 3.59 -16.59
N ILE A 60 -6.39 2.73 -16.47
CA ILE A 60 -5.36 2.62 -17.51
C ILE A 60 -5.98 2.17 -18.84
N HIS A 61 -6.88 1.18 -18.82
CA HIS A 61 -7.59 0.74 -20.01
C HIS A 61 -8.47 1.86 -20.61
N ASP A 62 -9.25 2.53 -19.78
CA ASP A 62 -10.15 3.62 -20.20
C ASP A 62 -9.38 4.83 -20.77
N SER A 63 -8.10 5.02 -20.40
CA SER A 63 -7.28 6.11 -20.96
C SER A 63 -7.14 6.04 -22.49
N ALA A 64 -7.26 4.84 -23.07
CA ALA A 64 -7.22 4.65 -24.53
C ALA A 64 -8.46 5.20 -25.25
N THR A 65 -9.54 5.48 -24.53
CA THR A 65 -10.77 6.05 -25.11
C THR A 65 -10.71 7.56 -25.30
N HIS A 66 -9.65 8.22 -24.82
CA HIS A 66 -9.46 9.68 -24.90
C HIS A 66 -10.60 10.53 -24.31
N THR A 67 -11.31 9.99 -23.33
CA THR A 67 -12.40 10.71 -22.64
C THR A 67 -11.91 11.69 -21.58
N PHE A 68 -10.64 11.55 -21.16
CA PHE A 68 -9.97 12.42 -20.20
C PHE A 68 -8.50 12.62 -20.60
N GLU A 69 -7.90 13.70 -20.14
CA GLU A 69 -6.54 14.16 -20.45
C GLU A 69 -5.62 14.14 -19.23
N ALA A 70 -6.19 13.99 -18.03
CA ALA A 70 -5.42 13.95 -16.79
C ALA A 70 -5.98 12.92 -15.79
N VAL A 71 -5.07 12.37 -14.98
CA VAL A 71 -5.38 11.59 -13.79
C VAL A 71 -4.93 12.40 -12.58
N LEU A 72 -5.88 12.80 -11.73
CA LEU A 72 -5.61 13.48 -10.47
C LEU A 72 -5.41 12.43 -9.38
N VAL A 73 -4.32 12.54 -8.65
CA VAL A 73 -4.03 11.75 -7.45
C VAL A 73 -3.68 12.68 -6.30
N TRP A 74 -3.99 12.29 -5.09
CA TRP A 74 -3.67 13.09 -3.91
C TRP A 74 -2.16 13.28 -3.76
N LYS A 75 -1.37 12.16 -3.85
CA LYS A 75 0.09 12.12 -3.92
C LYS A 75 0.54 11.08 -4.92
N LEU A 76 1.78 11.16 -5.40
CA LEU A 76 2.34 10.19 -6.35
C LEU A 76 2.39 8.76 -5.80
N ASP A 77 2.59 8.58 -4.50
CA ASP A 77 2.56 7.28 -3.85
C ASP A 77 1.18 6.58 -3.93
N ARG A 78 0.10 7.35 -4.18
CA ARG A 78 -1.23 6.80 -4.47
C ARG A 78 -1.32 6.26 -5.88
N PHE A 79 -0.58 6.84 -6.83
CA PHE A 79 -0.53 6.35 -8.21
C PHE A 79 0.22 5.02 -8.31
N SER A 80 1.41 4.92 -7.75
CA SER A 80 2.22 3.71 -7.79
C SER A 80 2.95 3.47 -6.46
N ARG A 81 3.34 2.21 -6.21
CA ARG A 81 4.08 1.81 -5.01
C ARG A 81 5.59 1.79 -5.24
N ASN A 82 6.02 1.69 -6.47
CA ASN A 82 7.42 1.65 -6.83
C ASN A 82 7.66 2.43 -8.11
N ARG A 83 8.90 2.84 -8.27
CA ARG A 83 9.38 3.68 -9.37
C ARG A 83 9.21 3.02 -10.75
N TYR A 84 9.39 1.70 -10.84
CA TYR A 84 9.32 1.00 -12.14
C TYR A 84 7.89 0.93 -12.65
N ASP A 85 6.95 0.61 -11.79
CA ASP A 85 5.51 0.59 -12.12
C ASP A 85 5.04 2.00 -12.48
N SER A 86 5.47 3.03 -11.70
CA SER A 86 5.17 4.43 -11.97
C SER A 86 5.59 4.81 -13.38
N ALA A 87 6.85 4.59 -13.74
CA ALA A 87 7.39 4.89 -15.06
C ALA A 87 6.68 4.13 -16.18
N HIS A 88 6.37 2.85 -15.95
CA HIS A 88 5.66 2.02 -16.92
C HIS A 88 4.25 2.56 -17.22
N TYR A 89 3.44 2.79 -16.19
CA TYR A 89 2.06 3.26 -16.38
C TYR A 89 1.99 4.71 -16.85
N LYS A 90 2.89 5.58 -16.40
CA LYS A 90 2.99 6.96 -16.92
C LYS A 90 3.32 6.98 -18.41
N ARG A 91 4.17 6.04 -18.89
CA ARG A 91 4.45 5.89 -20.31
C ARG A 91 3.21 5.48 -21.09
N ILE A 92 2.40 4.54 -20.59
CA ILE A 92 1.14 4.14 -21.23
C ILE A 92 0.18 5.33 -21.30
N LEU A 93 -0.03 6.04 -20.19
CA LEU A 93 -0.88 7.22 -20.13
C LEU A 93 -0.41 8.31 -21.10
N LYS A 94 0.89 8.58 -21.14
CA LYS A 94 1.49 9.57 -22.06
C LYS A 94 1.24 9.22 -23.52
N ASN A 95 1.32 7.94 -23.90
CA ASN A 95 1.01 7.47 -25.26
C ASN A 95 -0.48 7.73 -25.60
N ASN A 96 -1.35 7.63 -24.59
CA ASN A 96 -2.78 7.95 -24.70
C ASN A 96 -3.08 9.45 -24.49
N ARG A 97 -2.06 10.33 -24.46
CA ARG A 97 -2.15 11.77 -24.23
C ARG A 97 -2.76 12.15 -22.87
N VAL A 98 -2.58 11.29 -21.89
CA VAL A 98 -3.01 11.51 -20.51
C VAL A 98 -1.80 11.73 -19.61
N HIS A 99 -1.84 12.72 -18.72
CA HIS A 99 -0.79 12.97 -17.73
C HIS A 99 -1.28 12.78 -16.30
N VAL A 100 -0.35 12.48 -15.39
CA VAL A 100 -0.67 12.32 -13.96
C VAL A 100 -0.35 13.62 -13.26
N VAL A 101 -1.28 14.07 -12.41
CA VAL A 101 -1.15 15.29 -11.61
C VAL A 101 -1.30 14.92 -10.14
N SER A 102 -0.27 15.18 -9.32
CA SER A 102 -0.35 15.13 -7.87
C SER A 102 -0.88 16.47 -7.36
N VAL A 103 -1.97 16.44 -6.57
CA VAL A 103 -2.60 17.70 -6.14
C VAL A 103 -1.89 18.35 -4.96
N THR A 104 -1.15 17.57 -4.15
CA THR A 104 -0.40 18.09 -3.00
C THR A 104 1.10 18.27 -3.28
N GLU A 105 1.58 17.73 -4.42
CA GLU A 105 2.98 17.80 -4.83
C GLU A 105 3.08 18.56 -6.15
N PRO A 106 3.30 19.88 -6.15
CA PRO A 106 3.33 20.68 -7.37
C PRO A 106 4.57 20.34 -8.20
N ILE A 107 4.42 19.37 -9.09
CA ILE A 107 5.48 18.93 -10.00
C ILE A 107 5.19 19.49 -11.38
N SER A 108 6.10 20.34 -11.88
CA SER A 108 5.98 20.91 -13.21
C SER A 108 6.41 19.91 -14.30
N ASN A 109 5.84 20.04 -15.52
CA ASN A 109 6.27 19.25 -16.69
C ASN A 109 7.60 19.72 -17.30
N THR A 110 8.46 20.37 -16.51
CA THR A 110 9.81 20.80 -16.92
C THR A 110 10.85 19.71 -16.60
N PRO A 111 12.06 19.78 -17.18
CA PRO A 111 13.14 18.84 -16.84
C PRO A 111 13.44 18.78 -15.33
N GLU A 112 13.36 19.93 -14.64
CA GLU A 112 13.55 20.03 -13.20
C GLU A 112 12.40 19.32 -12.44
N GLY A 113 11.16 19.42 -12.93
CA GLY A 113 10.01 18.73 -12.38
C GLY A 113 10.14 17.21 -12.50
N ILE A 114 10.64 16.70 -13.62
CA ILE A 114 10.93 15.27 -13.84
C ILE A 114 12.00 14.79 -12.83
N MET A 115 13.01 15.61 -12.57
CA MET A 115 14.06 15.30 -11.60
C MET A 115 13.49 15.26 -10.17
N LEU A 116 12.67 16.24 -9.81
CA LEU A 116 12.01 16.32 -8.50
C LEU A 116 11.08 15.12 -8.28
N GLU A 117 10.29 14.75 -9.28
CA GLU A 117 9.41 13.59 -9.25
C GLU A 117 10.21 12.29 -8.99
N SER A 118 11.30 12.09 -9.72
CA SER A 118 12.19 10.93 -9.55
C SER A 118 12.81 10.88 -8.16
N LEU A 119 13.13 12.04 -7.58
CA LEU A 119 13.65 12.13 -6.22
C LEU A 119 12.59 11.75 -5.18
N LEU A 120 11.38 12.28 -5.30
CA LEU A 120 10.27 11.99 -4.39
C LEU A 120 9.87 10.51 -4.43
N GLU A 121 9.79 9.92 -5.61
CA GLU A 121 9.55 8.47 -5.78
C GLU A 121 10.67 7.64 -5.15
N GLY A 122 11.94 8.02 -5.35
CA GLY A 122 13.09 7.35 -4.75
C GLY A 122 13.10 7.45 -3.21
N MET A 123 12.72 8.58 -2.66
CA MET A 123 12.59 8.78 -1.21
C MET A 123 11.47 7.91 -0.62
N ALA A 124 10.32 7.81 -1.27
CA ALA A 124 9.21 6.95 -0.82
C ALA A 124 9.63 5.48 -0.78
N GLU A 125 10.35 5.01 -1.81
CA GLU A 125 10.90 3.65 -1.87
C GLU A 125 11.93 3.41 -0.75
N TYR A 126 12.84 4.36 -0.54
CA TYR A 126 13.83 4.31 0.55
C TYR A 126 13.17 4.18 1.93
N TYR A 127 12.19 5.03 2.24
CA TYR A 127 11.49 4.96 3.53
C TYR A 127 10.74 3.64 3.73
N SER A 128 10.14 3.09 2.69
CA SER A 128 9.47 1.79 2.75
C SER A 128 10.47 0.66 3.03
N ALA A 129 11.63 0.67 2.37
CA ALA A 129 12.70 -0.31 2.59
C ALA A 129 13.28 -0.19 4.01
N GLU A 130 13.57 1.04 4.46
CA GLU A 130 14.09 1.30 5.80
C GLU A 130 13.11 0.84 6.89
N LEU A 131 11.80 1.08 6.70
CA LEU A 131 10.77 0.61 7.63
C LEU A 131 10.72 -0.91 7.68
N ALA A 132 10.77 -1.59 6.53
CA ALA A 132 10.77 -3.05 6.47
C ALA A 132 11.98 -3.64 7.21
N GLU A 133 13.17 -3.05 7.06
CA GLU A 133 14.36 -3.47 7.81
C GLU A 133 14.20 -3.26 9.31
N LYS A 134 13.67 -2.10 9.75
CA LYS A 134 13.42 -1.80 11.17
C LYS A 134 12.43 -2.80 11.77
N VAL A 135 11.35 -3.10 11.07
CA VAL A 135 10.34 -4.10 11.51
C VAL A 135 10.96 -5.49 11.59
N SER A 136 11.70 -5.92 10.56
CA SER A 136 12.38 -7.22 10.55
C SER A 136 13.38 -7.36 11.71
N ARG A 137 14.16 -6.31 11.97
CA ARG A 137 15.09 -6.28 13.12
C ARG A 137 14.33 -6.37 14.44
N GLY A 138 13.25 -5.60 14.60
CA GLY A 138 12.40 -5.65 15.80
C GLY A 138 11.81 -7.04 16.04
N HIS A 139 11.30 -7.69 14.99
CA HIS A 139 10.80 -9.08 15.08
C HIS A 139 11.88 -10.07 15.49
N LYS A 140 13.09 -9.94 14.94
CA LYS A 140 14.23 -10.80 15.30
C LYS A 140 14.64 -10.62 16.77
N GLU A 141 14.73 -9.39 17.24
CA GLU A 141 15.04 -9.07 18.63
C GLU A 141 13.97 -9.61 19.59
N ASN A 142 12.70 -9.47 19.26
CA ASN A 142 11.62 -10.03 20.04
C ASN A 142 11.66 -11.57 20.07
N ALA A 143 11.92 -12.21 18.92
CA ALA A 143 12.07 -13.66 18.87
C ALA A 143 13.22 -14.18 19.74
N LEU A 144 14.38 -13.49 19.73
CA LEU A 144 15.52 -13.82 20.60
C LEU A 144 15.19 -13.69 22.10
N LYS A 145 14.24 -12.82 22.45
CA LYS A 145 13.76 -12.61 23.83
C LYS A 145 12.52 -13.45 24.14
N ALA A 146 12.12 -14.38 23.28
CA ALA A 146 10.87 -15.14 23.37
C ALA A 146 9.61 -14.28 23.52
N LYS A 147 9.63 -13.07 22.97
CA LYS A 147 8.49 -12.15 22.96
C LYS A 147 7.56 -12.42 21.78
N PHE A 148 6.28 -12.25 22.03
CA PHE A 148 5.23 -12.38 21.05
C PHE A 148 5.27 -11.24 20.02
N ASN A 149 5.30 -11.58 18.75
CA ASN A 149 5.34 -10.63 17.62
C ASN A 149 3.97 -10.37 16.97
N GLY A 150 2.88 -10.81 17.58
CA GLY A 150 1.54 -10.73 17.00
C GLY A 150 1.16 -11.99 16.21
N GLY A 151 -0.08 -12.03 15.74
CA GLY A 151 -0.64 -13.17 15.03
C GLY A 151 -1.37 -14.17 15.94
N PRO A 152 -1.79 -15.34 15.42
CA PRO A 152 -2.40 -16.38 16.25
C PRO A 152 -1.36 -17.00 17.20
N VAL A 153 -1.75 -17.19 18.45
CA VAL A 153 -0.91 -17.90 19.43
C VAL A 153 -0.93 -19.39 19.10
N PRO A 154 0.23 -20.08 18.97
CA PRO A 154 0.25 -21.51 18.71
C PRO A 154 -0.41 -22.30 19.84
N LEU A 155 -1.10 -23.40 19.49
CA LEU A 155 -1.68 -24.33 20.47
C LEU A 155 -0.58 -24.84 21.41
N GLY A 156 -0.86 -24.93 22.70
CA GLY A 156 0.11 -25.31 23.72
C GLY A 156 0.83 -24.13 24.39
N TYR A 157 0.60 -22.91 23.88
CA TYR A 157 1.18 -21.69 24.43
C TYR A 157 0.12 -20.67 24.77
N ARG A 158 0.45 -19.78 25.71
CA ARG A 158 -0.28 -18.56 26.07
C ARG A 158 0.71 -17.40 26.14
N ILE A 159 0.18 -16.18 26.10
CA ILE A 159 1.01 -14.97 26.22
C ILE A 159 0.77 -14.38 27.62
N ASP A 160 1.86 -14.08 28.32
CA ASP A 160 1.80 -13.41 29.64
C ASP A 160 1.62 -11.89 29.51
N SER A 161 1.52 -11.22 30.66
CA SER A 161 1.35 -9.77 30.75
C SER A 161 2.55 -8.97 30.22
N GLU A 162 3.73 -9.59 30.10
CA GLU A 162 4.94 -9.00 29.55
C GLU A 162 5.19 -9.36 28.07
N HIS A 163 4.18 -9.97 27.43
CA HIS A 163 4.22 -10.42 26.04
C HIS A 163 5.25 -11.54 25.77
N HIS A 164 5.51 -12.42 26.73
CA HIS A 164 6.31 -13.61 26.51
C HIS A 164 5.46 -14.85 26.31
N TYR A 165 6.00 -15.80 25.53
CA TYR A 165 5.39 -17.13 25.40
C TYR A 165 5.54 -17.92 26.68
N GLN A 166 4.43 -18.45 27.19
CA GLN A 166 4.36 -19.36 28.31
C GLN A 166 3.67 -20.64 27.89
N ILE A 167 4.08 -21.78 28.46
CA ILE A 167 3.38 -23.06 28.25
C ILE A 167 1.97 -22.93 28.81
N ASP A 168 0.97 -23.29 28.02
CA ASP A 168 -0.41 -23.37 28.48
C ASP A 168 -0.70 -24.78 29.02
N PRO A 169 -0.86 -24.95 30.35
CA PRO A 169 -1.09 -26.28 30.96
C PRO A 169 -2.34 -26.99 30.44
N ALA A 170 -3.32 -26.25 29.94
CA ALA A 170 -4.58 -26.81 29.46
C ALA A 170 -4.42 -27.46 28.05
N THR A 171 -3.60 -26.90 27.20
CA THR A 171 -3.50 -27.30 25.80
C THR A 171 -2.14 -27.95 25.44
N ALA A 172 -1.09 -27.70 26.20
CA ALA A 172 0.24 -28.26 25.95
C ALA A 172 0.29 -29.80 25.95
N PRO A 173 -0.42 -30.52 26.84
CA PRO A 173 -0.43 -31.99 26.82
C PRO A 173 -0.92 -32.59 25.49
N VAL A 174 -1.90 -31.96 24.86
CA VAL A 174 -2.45 -32.38 23.55
C VAL A 174 -1.38 -32.26 22.47
N VAL A 175 -0.62 -31.19 22.48
CA VAL A 175 0.46 -30.96 21.52
C VAL A 175 1.59 -31.96 21.74
N GLN A 176 1.98 -32.21 23.01
CA GLN A 176 2.99 -33.23 23.34
C GLN A 176 2.59 -34.63 22.87
N GLU A 177 1.33 -35.02 23.15
CA GLU A 177 0.80 -36.32 22.70
C GLU A 177 0.82 -36.42 21.17
N ALA A 178 0.42 -35.37 20.45
CA ALA A 178 0.45 -35.35 18.99
C ALA A 178 1.88 -35.57 18.44
N PHE A 179 2.87 -34.87 19.00
CA PHE A 179 4.27 -35.07 18.60
C PHE A 179 4.81 -36.45 18.95
N GLN A 180 4.45 -37.04 20.11
CA GLN A 180 4.85 -38.39 20.50
C GLN A 180 4.27 -39.44 19.54
N ARG A 181 2.96 -39.34 19.23
CA ARG A 181 2.31 -40.26 18.26
C ARG A 181 2.92 -40.14 16.87
N TYR A 182 3.16 -38.93 16.40
CA TYR A 182 3.79 -38.72 15.12
C TYR A 182 5.21 -39.31 15.06
N ALA A 183 5.99 -39.14 16.12
CA ALA A 183 7.33 -39.74 16.24
C ALA A 183 7.31 -41.28 16.30
N ALA A 184 6.22 -41.87 16.80
CA ALA A 184 5.97 -43.31 16.81
C ALA A 184 5.45 -43.87 15.45
N GLY A 185 5.25 -43.01 14.46
CA GLY A 185 4.77 -43.38 13.13
C GLY A 185 3.24 -43.45 12.97
N GLU A 186 2.48 -42.90 13.93
CA GLU A 186 1.04 -42.73 13.80
C GLU A 186 0.75 -41.48 12.93
N SER A 187 -0.15 -41.60 11.94
CA SER A 187 -0.57 -40.54 11.02
C SER A 187 -1.95 -40.00 11.36
#